data_cd492f27cca9dace304480f7e4b57e3e
#
_entry.id   cd492f27cca9dace304480f7e4b57e3e
#
_cell.length_a   1.000
_cell.length_b   1.000
_cell.length_c   1.000
_cell.angle_alpha   90.00
_cell.angle_beta   90.00
_cell.angle_gamma   90.00
#
_symmetry.space_group_name_H-M   'P 1'
#
loop_
_entity.id
_entity.type
_entity.pdbx_description
1 polymer ?
#
loop_
_entity_poly.entity_id
_entity_poly.type
_entity_poly.pdbx_seq_one_letter_code
_entity_poly.pdbx_strand_id
1 'polypeptide(L)'
;SSLSHDVRTPLTTLIGYLDAAHKGIVTGKDRDDYIETARRKAHDLKEYIDVLFDWFKLNSNEFAMDINIVEAAELTRNILIDWIPIFEDKQIDYNIDIPEQPFRVKLDTDGYMRILNNLIQNVISHSHADKIEIILSKQEKNMQIRLADNGIGIEKEDLKHIFERLYKCDKGRSEKGSGLGLSIAHQLVEKMNGTITANSTQGTGTEFTLLFPLAN
;
A
#
# COMPACT_ATOMS: atom_id res chain seq x y z
N SER A 1 -9.36 16.16 6.94
CA SER A 1 -8.92 17.04 5.85
C SER A 1 -9.87 16.88 4.67
N SER A 2 -10.10 17.97 3.93
CA SER A 2 -10.97 17.93 2.75
C SER A 2 -10.13 17.42 1.57
N LEU A 3 -10.63 16.44 0.83
CA LEU A 3 -10.04 15.90 -0.40
C LEU A 3 -9.56 17.01 -1.36
N SER A 4 -10.35 18.06 -1.49
CA SER A 4 -10.00 19.24 -2.29
C SER A 4 -8.73 19.95 -1.80
N HIS A 5 -8.48 19.96 -0.51
CA HIS A 5 -7.27 20.54 0.07
C HIS A 5 -6.05 19.67 -0.25
N ASP A 6 -6.19 18.36 -0.15
CA ASP A 6 -5.09 17.40 -0.34
C ASP A 6 -4.63 17.31 -1.81
N VAL A 7 -5.52 17.62 -2.77
CA VAL A 7 -5.17 17.79 -4.19
C VAL A 7 -4.61 19.18 -4.46
N ARG A 8 -5.20 20.24 -3.86
CA ARG A 8 -4.82 21.63 -4.14
C ARG A 8 -3.39 21.95 -3.69
N THR A 9 -2.97 21.46 -2.54
CA THR A 9 -1.65 21.77 -1.98
C THR A 9 -0.51 21.33 -2.91
N PRO A 10 -0.38 20.06 -3.33
CA PRO A 10 0.66 19.64 -4.26
C PRO A 10 0.56 20.31 -5.62
N LEU A 11 -0.66 20.59 -6.11
CA LEU A 11 -0.88 21.30 -7.37
C LEU A 11 -0.36 22.75 -7.30
N THR A 12 -0.65 23.46 -6.21
CA THR A 12 -0.15 24.83 -6.00
C THR A 12 1.38 24.86 -5.93
N THR A 13 1.98 23.89 -5.25
CA THR A 13 3.44 23.76 -5.16
C THR A 13 4.06 23.51 -6.53
N LEU A 14 3.47 22.58 -7.31
CA LEU A 14 3.90 22.28 -8.68
C LEU A 14 3.86 23.54 -9.57
N ILE A 15 2.74 24.27 -9.54
CA ILE A 15 2.58 25.52 -10.29
C ILE A 15 3.64 26.54 -9.87
N GLY A 16 3.91 26.67 -8.56
CA GLY A 16 4.92 27.59 -8.05
C GLY A 16 6.33 27.33 -8.60
N TYR A 17 6.75 26.05 -8.68
CA TYR A 17 8.04 25.68 -9.29
C TYR A 17 8.10 26.02 -10.80
N LEU A 18 7.02 25.71 -11.53
CA LEU A 18 6.94 26.01 -12.96
C LEU A 18 6.92 27.53 -13.23
N ASP A 19 6.17 28.29 -12.43
CA ASP A 19 6.12 29.75 -12.54
C ASP A 19 7.48 30.40 -12.28
N ALA A 20 8.21 29.95 -11.25
CA ALA A 20 9.55 30.47 -10.95
C ALA A 20 10.55 30.20 -12.10
N ALA A 21 10.49 29.01 -12.69
CA ALA A 21 11.31 28.66 -13.85
C ALA A 21 10.92 29.45 -15.10
N HIS A 22 9.60 29.65 -15.35
CA HIS A 22 9.09 30.36 -16.51
C HIS A 22 9.36 31.88 -16.45
N LYS A 23 9.20 32.48 -15.29
CA LYS A 23 9.41 33.93 -15.07
C LYS A 23 10.90 34.31 -14.95
N GLY A 24 11.82 33.35 -15.04
CA GLY A 24 13.25 33.59 -14.92
C GLY A 24 13.70 33.98 -13.50
N ILE A 25 12.90 33.69 -12.48
CA ILE A 25 13.25 33.89 -11.07
C ILE A 25 14.46 33.02 -10.71
N VAL A 26 14.52 31.82 -11.30
CA VAL A 26 15.64 30.89 -11.23
C VAL A 26 16.20 30.65 -12.62
N THR A 27 17.53 30.48 -12.74
CA THR A 27 18.24 30.33 -14.03
C THR A 27 19.29 29.22 -13.92
N GLY A 28 19.82 28.78 -15.07
CA GLY A 28 20.86 27.77 -15.13
C GLY A 28 20.43 26.46 -14.43
N LYS A 29 21.31 25.91 -13.62
CA LYS A 29 21.08 24.64 -12.90
C LYS A 29 19.88 24.70 -11.98
N ASP A 30 19.65 25.81 -11.28
CA ASP A 30 18.50 25.97 -10.38
C ASP A 30 17.18 25.88 -11.14
N ARG A 31 17.12 26.38 -12.38
CA ARG A 31 15.94 26.24 -13.24
C ARG A 31 15.69 24.76 -13.59
N ASP A 32 16.73 24.03 -13.93
CA ASP A 32 16.62 22.61 -14.28
C ASP A 32 16.16 21.79 -13.05
N ASP A 33 16.70 22.08 -11.87
CA ASP A 33 16.32 21.45 -10.59
C ASP A 33 14.84 21.76 -10.24
N TYR A 34 14.35 22.98 -10.52
CA TYR A 34 12.94 23.36 -10.31
C TYR A 34 12.02 22.61 -11.27
N ILE A 35 12.40 22.48 -12.53
CA ILE A 35 11.62 21.71 -13.53
C ILE A 35 11.55 20.23 -13.14
N GLU A 36 12.69 19.64 -12.72
CA GLU A 36 12.71 18.24 -12.28
C GLU A 36 11.89 18.03 -11.01
N THR A 37 11.92 18.98 -10.07
CA THR A 37 11.06 18.93 -8.87
C THR A 37 9.59 19.04 -9.25
N ALA A 38 9.23 19.91 -10.17
CA ALA A 38 7.87 20.03 -10.68
C ALA A 38 7.41 18.73 -11.36
N ARG A 39 8.27 18.13 -12.20
CA ARG A 39 7.99 16.84 -12.86
C ARG A 39 7.70 15.74 -11.85
N ARG A 40 8.54 15.60 -10.83
CA ARG A 40 8.34 14.62 -9.74
C ARG A 40 7.02 14.85 -9.00
N LYS A 41 6.71 16.12 -8.64
CA LYS A 41 5.45 16.50 -7.99
C LYS A 41 4.22 16.22 -8.84
N ALA A 42 4.31 16.37 -10.17
CA ALA A 42 3.26 16.02 -11.09
C ALA A 42 2.98 14.51 -11.11
N HIS A 43 4.03 13.68 -11.10
CA HIS A 43 3.90 12.23 -11.00
C HIS A 43 3.29 11.81 -9.66
N ASP A 44 3.76 12.35 -8.53
CA ASP A 44 3.22 12.08 -7.20
C ASP A 44 1.71 12.44 -7.14
N LEU A 45 1.31 13.56 -7.74
CA LEU A 45 -0.10 13.98 -7.80
C LEU A 45 -0.94 13.07 -8.69
N LYS A 46 -0.41 12.64 -9.82
CA LYS A 46 -1.08 11.67 -10.70
C LYS A 46 -1.34 10.36 -9.96
N GLU A 47 -0.33 9.78 -9.32
CA GLU A 47 -0.48 8.55 -8.52
C GLU A 47 -1.55 8.72 -7.42
N TYR A 48 -1.54 9.87 -6.74
CA TYR A 48 -2.56 10.17 -5.73
C TYR A 48 -3.98 10.19 -6.30
N ILE A 49 -4.16 10.82 -7.47
CA ILE A 49 -5.46 10.89 -8.15
C ILE A 49 -5.91 9.50 -8.61
N ASP A 50 -5.01 8.68 -9.19
CA ASP A 50 -5.32 7.32 -9.63
C ASP A 50 -5.82 6.45 -8.45
N VAL A 51 -5.12 6.49 -7.33
CA VAL A 51 -5.52 5.76 -6.09
C VAL A 51 -6.86 6.27 -5.56
N LEU A 52 -7.11 7.57 -5.67
CA LEU A 52 -8.37 8.18 -5.26
C LEU A 52 -9.56 7.73 -6.13
N PHE A 53 -9.38 7.71 -7.45
CA PHE A 53 -10.41 7.17 -8.37
C PHE A 53 -10.70 5.70 -8.08
N ASP A 54 -9.69 4.93 -7.82
CA ASP A 54 -9.84 3.53 -7.44
C ASP A 54 -10.64 3.36 -6.14
N TRP A 55 -10.38 4.22 -5.16
CA TRP A 55 -11.16 4.23 -3.93
C TRP A 55 -12.64 4.59 -4.18
N PHE A 56 -12.91 5.60 -5.01
CA PHE A 56 -14.28 5.95 -5.39
C PHE A 56 -14.97 4.82 -6.12
N LYS A 57 -14.28 4.16 -7.05
CA LYS A 57 -14.80 3.01 -7.78
C LYS A 57 -15.19 1.88 -6.83
N LEU A 58 -14.33 1.54 -5.87
CA LEU A 58 -14.61 0.51 -4.86
C LEU A 58 -15.84 0.82 -4.00
N ASN A 59 -16.15 2.10 -3.78
CA ASN A 59 -17.28 2.55 -2.98
C ASN A 59 -18.53 2.87 -3.83
N SER A 60 -18.45 2.72 -5.14
CA SER A 60 -19.62 2.87 -6.01
C SER A 60 -20.53 1.64 -5.92
N ASN A 61 -21.83 1.86 -6.07
CA ASN A 61 -22.81 0.75 -6.11
C ASN A 61 -22.68 -0.13 -7.35
N GLU A 62 -21.91 0.32 -8.33
CA GLU A 62 -21.67 -0.38 -9.62
C GLU A 62 -20.43 -1.30 -9.55
N PHE A 63 -19.65 -1.23 -8.48
CA PHE A 63 -18.46 -2.06 -8.34
C PHE A 63 -18.84 -3.49 -7.96
N ALA A 64 -18.76 -4.40 -8.93
CA ALA A 64 -18.88 -5.84 -8.74
C ALA A 64 -17.48 -6.48 -8.71
N MET A 65 -17.21 -7.29 -7.69
CA MET A 65 -16.02 -8.14 -7.64
C MET A 65 -16.26 -9.44 -8.40
N ASP A 66 -15.26 -9.91 -9.12
CA ASP A 66 -15.26 -11.21 -9.79
C ASP A 66 -14.74 -12.30 -8.83
N ILE A 67 -15.63 -12.71 -7.89
CA ILE A 67 -15.28 -13.68 -6.85
C ILE A 67 -15.32 -15.09 -7.41
N ASN A 68 -14.17 -15.74 -7.50
CA ASN A 68 -14.00 -17.11 -7.94
C ASN A 68 -13.28 -17.97 -6.89
N ILE A 69 -13.45 -19.29 -6.95
CA ILE A 69 -12.61 -20.20 -6.17
C ILE A 69 -11.24 -20.29 -6.84
N VAL A 70 -10.23 -19.80 -6.15
CA VAL A 70 -8.84 -19.80 -6.63
C VAL A 70 -7.93 -20.63 -5.72
N GLU A 71 -6.83 -21.12 -6.26
CA GLU A 71 -5.74 -21.69 -5.48
C GLU A 71 -4.83 -20.54 -5.00
N ALA A 72 -5.03 -20.15 -3.74
CA ALA A 72 -4.46 -18.92 -3.20
C ALA A 72 -2.96 -19.01 -2.90
N ALA A 73 -2.40 -20.20 -2.62
CA ALA A 73 -0.97 -20.36 -2.41
C ALA A 73 -0.19 -20.10 -3.71
N GLU A 74 -0.65 -20.63 -4.83
CA GLU A 74 -0.05 -20.41 -6.15
C GLU A 74 -0.20 -18.95 -6.59
N LEU A 75 -1.39 -18.38 -6.40
CA LEU A 75 -1.62 -16.96 -6.68
C LEU A 75 -0.68 -16.06 -5.86
N THR A 76 -0.49 -16.37 -4.57
CA THR A 76 0.42 -15.62 -3.70
C THR A 76 1.87 -15.72 -4.17
N ARG A 77 2.34 -16.92 -4.54
CA ARG A 77 3.70 -17.10 -5.10
C ARG A 77 3.90 -16.24 -6.35
N ASN A 78 2.94 -16.28 -7.27
CA ASN A 78 3.02 -15.53 -8.52
C ASN A 78 3.09 -14.02 -8.28
N ILE A 79 2.34 -13.49 -7.31
CA ILE A 79 2.39 -12.07 -6.94
C ILE A 79 3.76 -11.73 -6.33
N LEU A 80 4.29 -12.59 -5.45
CA LEU A 80 5.54 -12.31 -4.72
C LEU A 80 6.78 -12.41 -5.61
N ILE A 81 6.76 -13.20 -6.69
CA ILE A 81 7.86 -13.26 -7.66
C ILE A 81 8.23 -11.88 -8.20
N ASP A 82 7.25 -11.03 -8.46
CA ASP A 82 7.49 -9.68 -8.99
C ASP A 82 8.13 -8.74 -7.94
N TRP A 83 7.99 -9.06 -6.64
CA TRP A 83 8.57 -8.27 -5.55
C TRP A 83 10.01 -8.64 -5.21
N ILE A 84 10.45 -9.85 -5.51
CA ILE A 84 11.82 -10.33 -5.18
C ILE A 84 12.90 -9.40 -5.73
N PRO A 85 12.90 -9.00 -7.03
CA PRO A 85 13.91 -8.07 -7.54
C PRO A 85 13.87 -6.71 -6.85
N ILE A 86 12.70 -6.27 -6.39
CA ILE A 86 12.53 -4.99 -5.69
C ILE A 86 13.14 -5.07 -4.27
N PHE A 87 12.95 -6.19 -3.57
CA PHE A 87 13.58 -6.41 -2.27
C PHE A 87 15.10 -6.44 -2.39
N GLU A 88 15.64 -7.14 -3.40
CA GLU A 88 17.07 -7.22 -3.67
C GLU A 88 17.68 -5.84 -4.00
N ASP A 89 17.04 -5.07 -4.88
CA ASP A 89 17.47 -3.69 -5.24
C ASP A 89 17.49 -2.76 -4.03
N LYS A 90 16.52 -2.91 -3.14
CA LYS A 90 16.42 -2.11 -1.90
C LYS A 90 17.18 -2.68 -0.72
N GLN A 91 17.89 -3.79 -0.90
CA GLN A 91 18.64 -4.48 0.16
C GLN A 91 17.77 -4.85 1.37
N ILE A 92 16.54 -5.29 1.11
CA ILE A 92 15.60 -5.81 2.12
C ILE A 92 15.71 -7.33 2.13
N ASP A 93 16.11 -7.89 3.26
CA ASP A 93 16.07 -9.34 3.48
C ASP A 93 14.62 -9.81 3.50
N TYR A 94 14.33 -10.93 2.84
CA TYR A 94 12.98 -11.47 2.79
C TYR A 94 12.95 -12.95 3.19
N ASN A 95 11.91 -13.31 3.93
CA ASN A 95 11.55 -14.70 4.23
C ASN A 95 10.12 -14.95 3.73
N ILE A 96 9.97 -15.81 2.72
CA ILE A 96 8.68 -16.15 2.13
C ILE A 96 8.45 -17.65 2.39
N ASP A 97 7.44 -17.95 3.21
CA ASP A 97 7.03 -19.32 3.52
C ASP A 97 5.58 -19.56 3.06
N ILE A 98 5.45 -20.24 1.93
CA ILE A 98 4.16 -20.60 1.33
C ILE A 98 4.13 -22.11 1.14
N PRO A 99 3.28 -22.85 1.89
CA PRO A 99 3.22 -24.30 1.80
C PRO A 99 2.78 -24.79 0.41
N GLU A 100 3.23 -25.98 0.02
CA GLU A 100 2.85 -26.59 -1.27
C GLU A 100 1.40 -27.09 -1.30
N GLN A 101 0.79 -27.30 -0.11
CA GLN A 101 -0.60 -27.74 -0.05
C GLN A 101 -1.55 -26.66 -0.63
N PRO A 102 -2.61 -27.08 -1.33
CA PRO A 102 -3.52 -26.13 -1.95
C PRO A 102 -4.41 -25.42 -0.92
N PHE A 103 -4.63 -24.14 -1.14
CA PHE A 103 -5.57 -23.31 -0.39
C PHE A 103 -6.67 -22.81 -1.32
N ARG A 104 -7.80 -23.48 -1.33
CA ARG A 104 -8.97 -23.04 -2.12
C ARG A 104 -9.73 -21.97 -1.36
N VAL A 105 -9.78 -20.77 -1.91
CA VAL A 105 -10.41 -19.59 -1.29
C VAL A 105 -11.26 -18.87 -2.33
N LYS A 106 -12.36 -18.25 -1.91
CA LYS A 106 -13.18 -17.38 -2.77
C LYS A 106 -12.58 -15.98 -2.79
N LEU A 107 -11.92 -15.62 -3.88
CA LEU A 107 -11.23 -14.34 -4.04
C LEU A 107 -11.53 -13.73 -5.42
N ASP A 108 -11.45 -12.42 -5.46
CA ASP A 108 -11.20 -11.66 -6.69
C ASP A 108 -9.68 -11.57 -6.87
N THR A 109 -9.16 -12.10 -7.97
CA THR A 109 -7.72 -12.20 -8.21
C THR A 109 -7.03 -10.84 -8.23
N ASP A 110 -7.63 -9.86 -8.91
CA ASP A 110 -7.08 -8.50 -9.01
C ASP A 110 -7.16 -7.79 -7.65
N GLY A 111 -8.27 -7.95 -6.94
CA GLY A 111 -8.44 -7.42 -5.60
C GLY A 111 -7.44 -7.98 -4.60
N TYR A 112 -7.19 -9.28 -4.66
CA TYR A 112 -6.20 -9.95 -3.81
C TYR A 112 -4.77 -9.50 -4.10
N MET A 113 -4.39 -9.44 -5.37
CA MET A 113 -3.10 -8.89 -5.80
C MET A 113 -2.92 -7.46 -5.30
N ARG A 114 -3.95 -6.64 -5.39
CA ARG A 114 -3.93 -5.26 -4.93
C ARG A 114 -3.78 -5.12 -3.42
N ILE A 115 -4.39 -6.02 -2.64
CA ILE A 115 -4.19 -6.08 -1.18
C ILE A 115 -2.71 -6.30 -0.86
N LEU A 116 -2.10 -7.36 -1.40
CA LEU A 116 -0.70 -7.68 -1.14
C LEU A 116 0.23 -6.55 -1.59
N ASN A 117 0.02 -6.00 -2.77
CA ASN A 117 0.81 -4.88 -3.28
C ASN A 117 0.73 -3.64 -2.36
N ASN A 118 -0.45 -3.29 -1.85
CA ASN A 118 -0.61 -2.18 -0.92
C ASN A 118 0.13 -2.41 0.41
N LEU A 119 0.07 -3.63 0.95
CA LEU A 119 0.76 -3.96 2.20
C LEU A 119 2.28 -3.97 2.02
N ILE A 120 2.80 -4.61 0.96
CA ILE A 120 4.24 -4.65 0.68
C ILE A 120 4.77 -3.25 0.38
N GLN A 121 4.04 -2.47 -0.44
CA GLN A 121 4.41 -1.09 -0.74
C GLN A 121 4.45 -0.22 0.52
N ASN A 122 3.55 -0.45 1.47
CA ASN A 122 3.56 0.24 2.76
C ASN A 122 4.85 -0.05 3.55
N VAL A 123 5.30 -1.31 3.60
CA VAL A 123 6.58 -1.68 4.21
C VAL A 123 7.73 -0.94 3.53
N ILE A 124 7.84 -1.03 2.20
CA ILE A 124 8.94 -0.44 1.43
C ILE A 124 9.01 1.09 1.58
N SER A 125 7.85 1.76 1.65
CA SER A 125 7.80 3.23 1.61
C SER A 125 7.84 3.89 2.98
N HIS A 126 7.43 3.19 4.04
CA HIS A 126 7.15 3.84 5.33
C HIS A 126 7.81 3.17 6.53
N SER A 127 8.15 1.89 6.46
CA SER A 127 8.63 1.18 7.64
C SER A 127 10.12 1.38 7.93
N HIS A 128 10.91 1.78 6.93
CA HIS A 128 12.38 1.77 7.00
C HIS A 128 12.94 0.40 7.42
N ALA A 129 12.21 -0.67 7.10
CA ALA A 129 12.62 -2.04 7.40
C ALA A 129 13.78 -2.49 6.51
N ASP A 130 14.65 -3.31 7.05
CA ASP A 130 15.64 -4.08 6.31
C ASP A 130 15.27 -5.57 6.18
N LYS A 131 14.13 -5.97 6.80
CA LYS A 131 13.62 -7.34 6.72
C LYS A 131 12.09 -7.37 6.60
N ILE A 132 11.60 -8.26 5.72
CA ILE A 132 10.18 -8.59 5.56
C ILE A 132 9.97 -10.10 5.65
N GLU A 133 8.90 -10.52 6.34
CA GLU A 133 8.48 -11.91 6.42
C GLU A 133 7.05 -12.05 5.91
N ILE A 134 6.81 -13.00 5.01
CA ILE A 134 5.49 -13.29 4.46
C ILE A 134 5.23 -14.78 4.59
N ILE A 135 4.25 -15.13 5.44
CA ILE A 135 3.91 -16.52 5.74
C ILE A 135 2.44 -16.77 5.42
N LEU A 136 2.19 -17.80 4.63
CA LEU A 136 0.86 -18.31 4.37
C LEU A 136 0.69 -19.62 5.14
N SER A 137 -0.39 -19.74 5.89
CA SER A 137 -0.67 -20.91 6.72
C SER A 137 -2.18 -21.20 6.81
N LYS A 138 -2.52 -22.38 7.31
CA LYS A 138 -3.89 -22.73 7.65
C LYS A 138 -4.13 -22.46 9.12
N GLN A 139 -5.17 -21.67 9.41
CA GLN A 139 -5.66 -21.45 10.76
C GLN A 139 -7.12 -21.88 10.85
N GLU A 140 -7.37 -23.03 11.44
CA GLU A 140 -8.70 -23.64 11.53
C GLU A 140 -9.39 -23.79 10.16
N LYS A 141 -10.43 -22.99 9.91
CA LYS A 141 -11.19 -22.96 8.64
C LYS A 141 -10.78 -21.83 7.71
N ASN A 142 -9.70 -21.13 8.04
CA ASN A 142 -9.22 -19.99 7.28
C ASN A 142 -7.84 -20.25 6.69
N MET A 143 -7.58 -19.62 5.56
CA MET A 143 -6.23 -19.30 5.12
C MET A 143 -5.79 -18.04 5.85
N GLN A 144 -4.62 -18.07 6.46
CA GLN A 144 -3.97 -16.91 7.09
C GLN A 144 -2.77 -16.48 6.25
N ILE A 145 -2.67 -15.17 6.02
CA ILE A 145 -1.44 -14.56 5.50
C ILE A 145 -0.95 -13.58 6.55
N ARG A 146 0.30 -13.76 6.96
CA ARG A 146 1.00 -12.87 7.87
C ARG A 146 2.12 -12.17 7.12
N LEU A 147 2.13 -10.84 7.14
CA LEU A 147 3.15 -9.99 6.57
C LEU A 147 3.74 -9.14 7.69
N ALA A 148 5.00 -9.37 8.02
CA ALA A 148 5.68 -8.70 9.12
C ALA A 148 6.95 -8.00 8.63
N ASP A 149 7.24 -6.83 9.19
CA ASP A 149 8.48 -6.08 8.98
C ASP A 149 9.14 -5.75 10.33
N ASN A 150 10.43 -5.47 10.29
CA ASN A 150 11.22 -5.06 11.45
C ASN A 150 11.51 -3.54 11.46
N GLY A 151 10.65 -2.75 10.86
CA GLY A 151 10.84 -1.31 10.72
C GLY A 151 10.54 -0.50 11.97
N ILE A 152 10.26 0.79 11.76
CA ILE A 152 10.03 1.76 12.84
C ILE A 152 8.77 1.48 13.68
N GLY A 153 7.87 0.65 13.19
CA GLY A 153 6.58 0.38 13.83
C GLY A 153 5.64 1.58 13.81
N ILE A 154 4.47 1.40 14.43
CA ILE A 154 3.37 2.36 14.48
C ILE A 154 3.05 2.65 15.95
N GLU A 155 2.82 3.91 16.28
CA GLU A 155 2.40 4.30 17.62
C GLU A 155 0.99 3.76 17.94
N LYS A 156 0.73 3.45 19.22
CA LYS A 156 -0.52 2.81 19.65
C LYS A 156 -1.77 3.65 19.33
N GLU A 157 -1.62 4.95 19.37
CA GLU A 157 -2.66 5.91 19.03
C GLU A 157 -3.00 5.85 17.55
N ASP A 158 -1.98 5.84 16.69
CA ASP A 158 -2.11 5.76 15.24
C ASP A 158 -2.66 4.41 14.78
N LEU A 159 -2.25 3.31 15.44
CA LEU A 159 -2.61 1.94 15.05
C LEU A 159 -4.13 1.71 14.96
N LYS A 160 -4.92 2.47 15.71
CA LYS A 160 -6.39 2.41 15.67
C LYS A 160 -6.99 3.01 14.40
N HIS A 161 -6.23 3.85 13.71
CA HIS A 161 -6.68 4.69 12.60
C HIS A 161 -6.06 4.35 11.26
N ILE A 162 -5.07 3.42 11.21
CA ILE A 162 -4.29 3.14 9.99
C ILE A 162 -5.12 2.66 8.81
N PHE A 163 -6.29 2.08 9.06
CA PHE A 163 -7.23 1.65 8.01
C PHE A 163 -8.24 2.73 7.64
N GLU A 164 -8.24 3.87 8.32
CA GLU A 164 -9.10 4.99 7.98
C GLU A 164 -8.61 5.68 6.70
N ARG A 165 -9.55 6.19 5.94
CA ARG A 165 -9.28 6.88 4.69
C ARG A 165 -8.45 8.14 4.91
N LEU A 166 -7.40 8.32 4.11
CA LEU A 166 -6.51 9.49 4.14
C LEU A 166 -5.78 9.67 5.48
N TYR A 167 -5.79 8.65 6.32
CA TYR A 167 -5.04 8.71 7.55
C TYR A 167 -3.54 8.60 7.25
N LYS A 168 -2.77 9.47 7.86
CA LYS A 168 -1.31 9.44 7.84
C LYS A 168 -0.81 9.70 9.25
N CYS A 169 0.12 8.88 9.72
CA CYS A 169 0.80 9.14 10.98
C CYS A 169 1.50 10.51 10.93
N ASP A 170 1.52 11.25 12.03
CA ASP A 170 2.07 12.62 12.06
C ASP A 170 3.52 12.70 11.57
N LYS A 171 4.33 11.68 11.84
CA LYS A 171 5.72 11.58 11.36
C LYS A 171 5.84 11.30 9.86
N GLY A 172 4.80 10.77 9.24
CA GLY A 172 4.76 10.45 7.79
C GLY A 172 4.11 11.52 6.92
N ARG A 173 3.65 12.66 7.47
CA ARG A 173 3.00 13.73 6.70
C ARG A 173 3.88 14.32 5.58
N SER A 174 5.19 14.24 5.73
CA SER A 174 6.16 14.68 4.71
C SER A 174 6.59 13.56 3.75
N GLU A 175 6.23 12.29 4.03
CA GLU A 175 6.64 11.14 3.23
C GLU A 175 5.66 10.84 2.10
N LYS A 176 6.18 10.17 1.06
CA LYS A 176 5.40 9.72 -0.11
C LYS A 176 4.31 8.75 0.32
N GLY A 177 3.08 9.00 -0.08
CA GLY A 177 1.96 8.08 0.10
C GLY A 177 0.63 8.82 0.11
N SER A 178 -0.42 8.17 -0.41
CA SER A 178 -1.76 8.75 -0.51
C SER A 178 -2.56 8.69 0.81
N GLY A 179 -2.15 7.83 1.75
CA GLY A 179 -2.97 7.49 2.93
C GLY A 179 -4.23 6.67 2.58
N LEU A 180 -4.27 6.10 1.36
CA LEU A 180 -5.41 5.33 0.86
C LEU A 180 -5.10 3.84 0.72
N GLY A 181 -3.82 3.45 0.64
CA GLY A 181 -3.43 2.06 0.38
C GLY A 181 -3.97 1.07 1.40
N LEU A 182 -3.79 1.34 2.69
CA LEU A 182 -4.30 0.47 3.76
C LEU A 182 -5.82 0.46 3.84
N SER A 183 -6.50 1.59 3.61
CA SER A 183 -7.97 1.64 3.60
C SER A 183 -8.56 0.88 2.40
N ILE A 184 -7.90 0.89 1.25
CA ILE A 184 -8.26 0.08 0.08
C ILE A 184 -8.07 -1.40 0.37
N ALA A 185 -6.92 -1.78 0.95
CA ALA A 185 -6.67 -3.17 1.33
C ALA A 185 -7.74 -3.68 2.30
N HIS A 186 -8.09 -2.90 3.32
CA HIS A 186 -9.14 -3.23 4.29
C HIS A 186 -10.50 -3.46 3.61
N GLN A 187 -10.94 -2.53 2.75
CA GLN A 187 -12.22 -2.66 2.04
C GLN A 187 -12.26 -3.88 1.10
N LEU A 188 -11.17 -4.16 0.38
CA LEU A 188 -11.08 -5.32 -0.50
C LEU A 188 -11.15 -6.62 0.30
N VAL A 189 -10.45 -6.70 1.44
CA VAL A 189 -10.51 -7.86 2.33
C VAL A 189 -11.95 -8.10 2.82
N GLU A 190 -12.64 -7.05 3.30
CA GLU A 190 -14.03 -7.15 3.75
C GLU A 190 -14.98 -7.60 2.63
N LYS A 191 -14.82 -7.03 1.42
CA LYS A 191 -15.62 -7.42 0.24
C LYS A 191 -15.42 -8.89 -0.17
N MET A 192 -14.30 -9.50 0.19
CA MET A 192 -13.99 -10.92 -0.01
C MET A 192 -14.29 -11.77 1.25
N ASN A 193 -15.09 -11.26 2.20
CA ASN A 193 -15.44 -11.92 3.46
C ASN A 193 -14.23 -12.32 4.31
N GLY A 194 -13.12 -11.63 4.15
CA GLY A 194 -11.93 -11.77 4.98
C GLY A 194 -11.91 -10.79 6.14
N THR A 195 -10.85 -10.89 6.94
CA THR A 195 -10.51 -9.90 7.97
C THR A 195 -9.05 -9.50 7.85
N ILE A 196 -8.73 -8.26 8.19
CA ILE A 196 -7.37 -7.76 8.30
C ILE A 196 -7.18 -7.11 9.65
N THR A 197 -6.08 -7.43 10.30
CA THR A 197 -5.65 -6.82 11.57
C THR A 197 -4.19 -6.39 11.48
N ALA A 198 -3.80 -5.46 12.34
CA ALA A 198 -2.42 -5.03 12.46
C ALA A 198 -1.98 -5.03 13.92
N ASN A 199 -0.79 -5.56 14.16
CA ASN A 199 -0.07 -5.44 15.43
C ASN A 199 1.22 -4.70 15.17
N SER A 200 1.55 -3.74 16.02
CA SER A 200 2.78 -2.98 15.87
C SER A 200 3.29 -2.51 17.22
N THR A 201 4.61 -2.45 17.30
CA THR A 201 5.32 -1.85 18.44
C THR A 201 6.35 -0.87 17.86
N GLN A 202 6.28 0.37 18.30
CA GLN A 202 7.20 1.41 17.88
C GLN A 202 8.66 0.99 18.14
N GLY A 203 9.50 1.11 17.11
CA GLY A 203 10.91 0.70 17.15
C GLY A 203 11.16 -0.79 16.94
N THR A 204 10.10 -1.61 16.74
CA THR A 204 10.23 -3.07 16.58
C THR A 204 9.72 -3.56 15.22
N GLY A 205 8.69 -2.92 14.68
CA GLY A 205 8.10 -3.27 13.39
C GLY A 205 6.58 -3.40 13.43
N THR A 206 6.03 -3.83 12.30
CA THR A 206 4.58 -3.99 12.10
C THR A 206 4.27 -5.37 11.52
N GLU A 207 3.19 -5.98 11.97
CA GLU A 207 2.65 -7.23 11.45
C GLU A 207 1.21 -7.02 11.01
N PHE A 208 0.91 -7.30 9.74
CA PHE A 208 -0.45 -7.41 9.21
C PHE A 208 -0.84 -8.89 9.13
N THR A 209 -2.03 -9.21 9.60
CA THR A 209 -2.62 -10.55 9.51
C THR A 209 -3.92 -10.49 8.74
N LEU A 210 -4.01 -11.26 7.66
CA LEU A 210 -5.22 -11.43 6.86
C LEU A 210 -5.77 -12.84 7.05
N LEU A 211 -7.08 -12.96 7.17
CA LEU A 211 -7.79 -14.24 7.22
C LEU A 211 -8.84 -14.29 6.12
N PHE A 212 -8.86 -15.36 5.35
CA PHE A 212 -9.89 -15.63 4.35
C PHE A 212 -10.48 -17.02 4.59
N PRO A 213 -11.83 -17.18 4.61
CA PRO A 213 -12.45 -18.48 4.77
C PRO A 213 -12.07 -19.42 3.63
N LEU A 214 -11.65 -20.64 3.97
CA LEU A 214 -11.39 -21.70 2.99
C LEU A 214 -12.71 -22.08 2.30
N ALA A 215 -12.67 -22.27 0.99
CA ALA A 215 -13.78 -22.84 0.24
C ALA A 215 -13.91 -24.33 0.58
N ASN A 216 -15.16 -24.77 0.84
CA ASN A 216 -15.49 -26.17 1.04
C ASN A 216 -15.39 -26.95 -0.24
#